data_59e843f8177b8328bbbd695496f1f556
#
_entry.id   59e843f8177b8328bbbd695496f1f556
#
_cell.length_a   1.000
_cell.length_b   1.000
_cell.length_c   1.000
_cell.angle_alpha   90.00
_cell.angle_beta   90.00
_cell.angle_gamma   90.00
#
_symmetry.space_group_name_H-M   'P 1'
#
loop_
_entity.id
_entity.type
_entity.pdbx_description
1 polymer ?
#
loop_
_entity_poly.entity_id
_entity_poly.type
_entity_poly.pdbx_seq_one_letter_code
_entity_poly.pdbx_strand_id
1 'polypeptide(L)'
;MSFNHKTIEELHDLLVSKEISATELTQATLEDIKAREEAVNAFVTVAEEAALAQAKAIDEKGIDADNLLSGIPLAVKDNISTDGILTTAASKMLYNYEPIFDATAVANAKAKDMIIIGKTNMDEFAMGGSGETSYYGPTKNAWDHSKVPGGSSSGSAASVASGQVRLSLGSDTGGSIRQPAAFNGIVGLKPTYGTVSRFGLIAFGSSLDQIGPFAPTVKENALLLNVIASEDAKDSTSAPVRVADFTSKIGQDIKGMKIALPKEYLGEGIDPEVKETILNAAKHFEKLGATVEEVSLPHSKYGVAVYYIIASSEASSNLQRFDGIRYGFRAEDAKNLDDIYVNTRSQGFGDEVKRRIMLGTFSLSSGYYDAYYKKAGQVRTLIIQDFEKVFADYDLILGPTAPSVAFDLDSLNHDPVAMYLADLLTIPVNLAGLPGISIPAGFAQGLPVGLQLIGPKYSEETIYQAAAAFEATTDYHKQQPLIFGGDN
;
A
#
# COMPACT_ATOMS: atom_id res chain seq x y z
N MET A 1 -19.45 -20.07 -7.68
CA MET A 1 -18.69 -19.89 -8.95
C MET A 1 -17.74 -18.74 -8.71
N SER A 2 -16.44 -18.90 -8.91
CA SER A 2 -15.47 -17.81 -8.66
C SER A 2 -15.34 -16.92 -9.89
N PHE A 3 -15.20 -15.61 -9.67
CA PHE A 3 -15.02 -14.60 -10.72
C PHE A 3 -13.65 -13.93 -10.65
N ASN A 4 -12.77 -14.36 -9.77
CA ASN A 4 -11.47 -13.70 -9.46
C ASN A 4 -10.47 -13.69 -10.63
N HIS A 5 -10.68 -14.53 -11.65
CA HIS A 5 -9.87 -14.56 -12.87
C HIS A 5 -10.34 -13.57 -13.97
N LYS A 6 -11.51 -12.94 -13.78
CA LYS A 6 -12.07 -11.99 -14.75
C LYS A 6 -11.51 -10.59 -14.49
N THR A 7 -11.31 -9.84 -15.58
CA THR A 7 -10.94 -8.42 -15.50
C THR A 7 -12.13 -7.57 -15.04
N ILE A 8 -11.85 -6.34 -14.61
CA ILE A 8 -12.93 -5.39 -14.23
C ILE A 8 -13.87 -5.14 -15.41
N GLU A 9 -13.36 -5.01 -16.63
CA GLU A 9 -14.19 -4.85 -17.81
C GLU A 9 -15.11 -6.04 -18.05
N GLU A 10 -14.57 -7.28 -17.94
CA GLU A 10 -15.38 -8.50 -18.09
C GLU A 10 -16.44 -8.62 -17.00
N LEU A 11 -16.13 -8.24 -15.76
CA LEU A 11 -17.09 -8.22 -14.66
C LEU A 11 -18.18 -7.18 -14.90
N HIS A 12 -17.79 -5.98 -15.34
CA HIS A 12 -18.72 -4.91 -15.64
C HIS A 12 -19.68 -5.28 -16.78
N ASP A 13 -19.18 -5.89 -17.86
CA ASP A 13 -20.00 -6.38 -18.97
C ASP A 13 -21.05 -7.41 -18.50
N LEU A 14 -20.67 -8.34 -17.62
CA LEU A 14 -21.59 -9.32 -17.02
C LEU A 14 -22.65 -8.64 -16.14
N LEU A 15 -22.27 -7.62 -15.37
CA LEU A 15 -23.18 -6.84 -14.51
C LEU A 15 -24.17 -6.02 -15.34
N VAL A 16 -23.69 -5.33 -16.38
CA VAL A 16 -24.54 -4.50 -17.27
C VAL A 16 -25.48 -5.37 -18.10
N SER A 17 -25.00 -6.50 -18.62
CA SER A 17 -25.84 -7.46 -19.35
C SER A 17 -26.84 -8.22 -18.46
N LYS A 18 -26.68 -8.09 -17.13
CA LYS A 18 -27.46 -8.83 -16.12
C LYS A 18 -27.29 -10.37 -16.20
N GLU A 19 -26.14 -10.82 -16.71
CA GLU A 19 -25.74 -12.23 -16.60
C GLU A 19 -25.41 -12.60 -15.16
N ILE A 20 -24.91 -11.63 -14.39
CA ILE A 20 -24.77 -11.70 -12.93
C ILE A 20 -25.29 -10.40 -12.30
N SER A 21 -25.72 -10.49 -11.03
CA SER A 21 -26.03 -9.32 -10.20
C SER A 21 -24.84 -8.93 -9.33
N ALA A 22 -24.86 -7.69 -8.80
CA ALA A 22 -23.88 -7.25 -7.80
C ALA A 22 -23.94 -8.10 -6.53
N THR A 23 -25.14 -8.57 -6.16
CA THR A 23 -25.31 -9.51 -5.04
C THR A 23 -24.63 -10.85 -5.30
N GLU A 24 -24.76 -11.44 -6.50
CA GLU A 24 -24.10 -12.70 -6.85
C GLU A 24 -22.57 -12.55 -6.92
N LEU A 25 -22.07 -11.45 -7.47
CA LEU A 25 -20.62 -11.17 -7.47
C LEU A 25 -20.07 -11.00 -6.05
N THR A 26 -20.80 -10.28 -5.19
CA THR A 26 -20.42 -10.09 -3.78
C THR A 26 -20.44 -11.40 -3.02
N GLN A 27 -21.46 -12.23 -3.22
CA GLN A 27 -21.54 -13.55 -2.60
C GLN A 27 -20.38 -14.46 -3.02
N ALA A 28 -20.04 -14.47 -4.32
CA ALA A 28 -18.90 -15.24 -4.82
C ALA A 28 -17.56 -14.74 -4.23
N THR A 29 -17.39 -13.42 -4.09
CA THR A 29 -16.22 -12.83 -3.44
C THR A 29 -16.12 -13.25 -1.97
N LEU A 30 -17.22 -13.25 -1.23
CA LEU A 30 -17.26 -13.74 0.17
C LEU A 30 -16.91 -15.23 0.27
N GLU A 31 -17.35 -16.04 -0.67
CA GLU A 31 -16.98 -17.47 -0.76
C GLU A 31 -15.48 -17.64 -1.05
N ASP A 32 -14.91 -16.87 -1.96
CA ASP A 32 -13.47 -16.85 -2.25
C ASP A 32 -12.64 -16.43 -1.03
N ILE A 33 -13.09 -15.41 -0.27
CA ILE A 33 -12.47 -15.02 1.00
C ILE A 33 -12.51 -16.20 1.96
N LYS A 34 -13.69 -16.76 2.22
CA LYS A 34 -13.87 -17.85 3.18
C LYS A 34 -13.02 -19.08 2.84
N ALA A 35 -12.86 -19.38 1.55
CA ALA A 35 -12.10 -20.55 1.10
C ALA A 35 -10.57 -20.41 1.35
N ARG A 36 -10.04 -19.19 1.44
CA ARG A 36 -8.59 -18.91 1.51
C ARG A 36 -8.14 -18.28 2.81
N GLU A 37 -9.07 -17.72 3.60
CA GLU A 37 -8.74 -16.87 4.75
C GLU A 37 -7.94 -17.63 5.83
N GLU A 38 -8.28 -18.89 6.12
CA GLU A 38 -7.55 -19.71 7.08
C GLU A 38 -6.07 -19.89 6.69
N ALA A 39 -5.78 -19.95 5.40
CA ALA A 39 -4.42 -20.11 4.88
C ALA A 39 -3.64 -18.77 4.85
N VAL A 40 -4.30 -17.65 4.55
CA VAL A 40 -3.66 -16.37 4.25
C VAL A 40 -3.74 -15.39 5.43
N ASN A 41 -4.83 -15.35 6.20
CA ASN A 41 -5.12 -14.38 7.26
C ASN A 41 -5.04 -12.93 6.76
N ALA A 42 -5.73 -12.66 5.63
CA ALA A 42 -5.70 -11.36 4.97
C ALA A 42 -6.71 -10.34 5.53
N PHE A 43 -7.75 -10.79 6.25
CA PHE A 43 -8.79 -9.93 6.79
C PHE A 43 -8.80 -9.90 8.31
N VAL A 44 -9.03 -8.72 8.88
CA VAL A 44 -9.38 -8.53 10.31
C VAL A 44 -10.90 -8.65 10.47
N THR A 45 -11.64 -8.08 9.52
CA THR A 45 -13.11 -8.07 9.54
C THR A 45 -13.65 -8.28 8.13
N VAL A 46 -14.49 -9.29 7.96
CA VAL A 46 -15.31 -9.48 6.74
C VAL A 46 -16.69 -8.88 7.03
N ALA A 47 -17.10 -7.90 6.22
CA ALA A 47 -18.35 -7.15 6.45
C ALA A 47 -19.52 -7.76 5.65
N GLU A 48 -19.76 -9.07 5.78
CA GLU A 48 -20.69 -9.87 4.98
C GLU A 48 -22.09 -9.24 4.87
N GLU A 49 -22.74 -8.97 6.02
CA GLU A 49 -24.10 -8.41 6.03
C GLU A 49 -24.17 -7.02 5.37
N ALA A 50 -23.20 -6.14 5.70
CA ALA A 50 -23.15 -4.79 5.15
C ALA A 50 -22.84 -4.81 3.64
N ALA A 51 -21.94 -5.69 3.19
CA ALA A 51 -21.60 -5.84 1.77
C ALA A 51 -22.80 -6.35 0.95
N LEU A 52 -23.50 -7.37 1.43
CA LEU A 52 -24.70 -7.89 0.75
C LEU A 52 -25.84 -6.88 0.73
N ALA A 53 -26.02 -6.07 1.79
CA ALA A 53 -26.98 -5.00 1.80
C ALA A 53 -26.65 -3.89 0.78
N GLN A 54 -25.37 -3.50 0.67
CA GLN A 54 -24.90 -2.55 -0.35
C GLN A 54 -25.12 -3.12 -1.76
N ALA A 55 -24.75 -4.38 -2.01
CA ALA A 55 -24.90 -5.06 -3.29
C ALA A 55 -26.38 -5.07 -3.73
N LYS A 56 -27.28 -5.45 -2.83
CA LYS A 56 -28.72 -5.46 -3.09
C LYS A 56 -29.26 -4.05 -3.43
N ALA A 57 -28.83 -3.02 -2.73
CA ALA A 57 -29.23 -1.65 -3.02
C ALA A 57 -28.75 -1.18 -4.41
N ILE A 58 -27.56 -1.63 -4.83
CA ILE A 58 -27.02 -1.37 -6.17
C ILE A 58 -27.82 -2.13 -7.23
N ASP A 59 -28.18 -3.40 -7.01
CA ASP A 59 -29.04 -4.16 -7.91
C ASP A 59 -30.41 -3.51 -8.09
N GLU A 60 -31.01 -3.00 -7.01
CA GLU A 60 -32.29 -2.26 -7.05
C GLU A 60 -32.18 -0.93 -7.80
N LYS A 61 -31.05 -0.20 -7.64
CA LYS A 61 -30.75 1.04 -8.36
C LYS A 61 -30.43 0.79 -9.84
N GLY A 62 -29.80 -0.33 -10.14
CA GLY A 62 -29.20 -0.69 -11.44
C GLY A 62 -27.74 -0.27 -11.56
N ILE A 63 -26.96 -1.09 -12.24
CA ILE A 63 -25.55 -0.85 -12.53
C ILE A 63 -25.38 0.38 -13.41
N ASP A 64 -24.46 1.25 -13.05
CA ASP A 64 -24.06 2.41 -13.87
C ASP A 64 -23.16 1.94 -15.02
N ALA A 65 -23.70 1.92 -16.25
CA ALA A 65 -23.00 1.43 -17.44
C ALA A 65 -21.80 2.31 -17.85
N ASP A 66 -21.72 3.55 -17.37
CA ASP A 66 -20.62 4.47 -17.65
C ASP A 66 -19.52 4.39 -16.58
N ASN A 67 -19.72 3.59 -15.52
CA ASN A 67 -18.78 3.42 -14.40
C ASN A 67 -18.33 1.97 -14.26
N LEU A 68 -17.15 1.65 -14.76
CA LEU A 68 -16.56 0.30 -14.74
C LEU A 68 -16.48 -0.32 -13.34
N LEU A 69 -16.50 0.47 -12.28
CA LEU A 69 -16.37 -0.01 -10.89
C LEU A 69 -17.71 -0.13 -10.15
N SER A 70 -18.84 0.17 -10.81
CA SER A 70 -20.18 0.00 -10.25
C SER A 70 -20.46 -1.48 -9.97
N GLY A 71 -20.78 -1.82 -8.70
CA GLY A 71 -21.05 -3.17 -8.25
C GLY A 71 -19.80 -4.02 -7.95
N ILE A 72 -18.60 -3.45 -8.03
CA ILE A 72 -17.34 -4.17 -7.79
C ILE A 72 -16.98 -4.16 -6.31
N PRO A 73 -16.66 -5.34 -5.69
CA PRO A 73 -16.20 -5.44 -4.32
C PRO A 73 -14.80 -4.83 -4.12
N LEU A 74 -14.62 -4.12 -2.99
CA LEU A 74 -13.39 -3.45 -2.59
C LEU A 74 -13.01 -3.83 -1.15
N ALA A 75 -11.80 -4.34 -0.94
CA ALA A 75 -11.23 -4.50 0.38
C ALA A 75 -10.50 -3.24 0.82
N VAL A 76 -10.54 -2.92 2.12
CA VAL A 76 -10.01 -1.67 2.66
C VAL A 76 -9.07 -1.96 3.83
N LYS A 77 -7.84 -1.43 3.79
CA LYS A 77 -6.88 -1.59 4.88
C LYS A 77 -7.46 -1.13 6.22
N ASP A 78 -7.16 -1.85 7.28
CA ASP A 78 -7.80 -1.68 8.59
C ASP A 78 -7.43 -0.38 9.34
N ASN A 79 -6.60 0.47 8.75
CA ASN A 79 -6.35 1.83 9.24
C ASN A 79 -7.13 2.92 8.49
N ILE A 80 -8.00 2.56 7.56
CA ILE A 80 -8.85 3.49 6.81
C ILE A 80 -10.26 3.42 7.39
N SER A 81 -10.71 4.50 8.04
CA SER A 81 -12.02 4.55 8.73
C SER A 81 -13.18 4.27 7.77
N THR A 82 -14.04 3.35 8.18
CA THR A 82 -15.22 2.92 7.42
C THR A 82 -16.42 2.95 8.33
N ASP A 83 -17.42 3.76 8.04
CA ASP A 83 -18.62 3.96 8.85
C ASP A 83 -19.33 2.62 9.15
N GLY A 84 -19.57 2.34 10.43
CA GLY A 84 -20.26 1.14 10.91
C GLY A 84 -19.48 -0.18 10.72
N ILE A 85 -18.19 -0.13 10.34
CA ILE A 85 -17.34 -1.33 10.20
C ILE A 85 -16.13 -1.19 11.12
N LEU A 86 -15.90 -2.20 11.96
CA LEU A 86 -14.77 -2.26 12.89
C LEU A 86 -13.45 -1.88 12.18
N THR A 87 -12.73 -0.92 12.76
CA THR A 87 -11.49 -0.36 12.22
C THR A 87 -10.44 -0.27 13.30
N THR A 88 -9.54 -1.25 13.36
CA THR A 88 -8.68 -1.48 14.52
C THR A 88 -7.22 -1.05 14.33
N ALA A 89 -6.81 -0.71 13.09
CA ALA A 89 -5.41 -0.54 12.73
C ALA A 89 -4.55 -1.75 13.15
N ALA A 90 -5.13 -2.95 13.13
CA ALA A 90 -4.56 -4.21 13.59
C ALA A 90 -3.98 -4.15 15.02
N SER A 91 -4.57 -3.34 15.90
CA SER A 91 -4.11 -3.10 17.27
C SER A 91 -5.16 -3.44 18.30
N LYS A 92 -4.72 -4.02 19.43
CA LYS A 92 -5.56 -4.15 20.63
C LYS A 92 -6.06 -2.79 21.11
N MET A 93 -5.33 -1.71 20.87
CA MET A 93 -5.70 -0.35 21.27
C MET A 93 -7.06 0.07 20.69
N LEU A 94 -7.41 -0.38 19.49
CA LEU A 94 -8.65 -0.05 18.77
C LEU A 94 -9.54 -1.27 18.50
N TYR A 95 -9.34 -2.39 19.20
CA TYR A 95 -10.01 -3.67 18.95
C TYR A 95 -11.55 -3.62 18.94
N ASN A 96 -12.14 -2.58 19.49
CA ASN A 96 -13.58 -2.36 19.62
C ASN A 96 -14.05 -1.03 19.00
N TYR A 97 -13.24 -0.41 18.13
CA TYR A 97 -13.55 0.89 17.56
C TYR A 97 -14.30 0.75 16.23
N GLU A 98 -15.54 1.20 16.21
CA GLU A 98 -16.33 1.39 14.99
C GLU A 98 -16.43 2.87 14.67
N PRO A 99 -15.89 3.32 13.53
CA PRO A 99 -16.03 4.70 13.08
C PRO A 99 -17.50 5.05 12.78
N ILE A 100 -17.86 6.33 13.04
CA ILE A 100 -19.16 6.92 12.71
C ILE A 100 -19.10 7.78 11.44
N PHE A 101 -18.07 7.60 10.64
CA PHE A 101 -17.83 8.30 9.38
C PHE A 101 -16.90 7.49 8.48
N ASP A 102 -17.01 7.71 7.17
CA ASP A 102 -16.08 7.18 6.18
C ASP A 102 -14.87 8.09 6.01
N ALA A 103 -13.70 7.48 5.78
CA ALA A 103 -12.58 8.16 5.15
C ALA A 103 -13.00 8.66 3.77
N THR A 104 -12.46 9.80 3.30
CA THR A 104 -12.83 10.36 2.00
C THR A 104 -12.63 9.37 0.85
N ALA A 105 -11.55 8.58 0.87
CA ALA A 105 -11.33 7.54 -0.14
C ALA A 105 -12.44 6.47 -0.14
N VAL A 106 -12.96 6.09 1.02
CA VAL A 106 -14.07 5.13 1.15
C VAL A 106 -15.39 5.77 0.71
N ALA A 107 -15.65 7.01 1.13
CA ALA A 107 -16.85 7.75 0.70
C ALA A 107 -16.89 7.91 -0.83
N ASN A 108 -15.77 8.20 -1.46
CA ASN A 108 -15.64 8.28 -2.92
C ASN A 108 -15.89 6.92 -3.58
N ALA A 109 -15.38 5.82 -3.02
CA ALA A 109 -15.63 4.47 -3.53
C ALA A 109 -17.12 4.10 -3.45
N LYS A 110 -17.77 4.35 -2.31
CA LYS A 110 -19.22 4.15 -2.13
C LYS A 110 -20.05 5.03 -3.09
N ALA A 111 -19.63 6.28 -3.31
CA ALA A 111 -20.29 7.19 -4.26
C ALA A 111 -20.19 6.73 -5.74
N LYS A 112 -19.26 5.83 -6.02
CA LYS A 112 -19.09 5.14 -7.31
C LYS A 112 -19.68 3.73 -7.32
N ASP A 113 -20.59 3.45 -6.38
CA ASP A 113 -21.26 2.17 -6.22
C ASP A 113 -20.31 0.97 -6.04
N MET A 114 -19.12 1.19 -5.48
CA MET A 114 -18.25 0.09 -5.04
C MET A 114 -18.73 -0.48 -3.70
N ILE A 115 -18.57 -1.79 -3.51
CA ILE A 115 -19.07 -2.52 -2.35
C ILE A 115 -17.92 -2.78 -1.36
N ILE A 116 -18.02 -2.27 -0.16
CA ILE A 116 -16.97 -2.50 0.85
C ILE A 116 -17.13 -3.89 1.45
N ILE A 117 -16.19 -4.81 1.11
CA ILE A 117 -16.29 -6.22 1.48
C ILE A 117 -15.71 -6.52 2.88
N GLY A 118 -14.81 -5.67 3.37
CA GLY A 118 -14.18 -5.87 4.68
C GLY A 118 -12.92 -5.07 4.88
N LYS A 119 -12.27 -5.31 6.04
CA LYS A 119 -11.05 -4.64 6.51
C LYS A 119 -9.88 -5.61 6.49
N THR A 120 -8.83 -5.25 5.75
CA THR A 120 -7.67 -6.13 5.56
C THR A 120 -6.65 -5.96 6.68
N ASN A 121 -6.00 -7.08 7.03
CA ASN A 121 -4.96 -7.15 8.02
C ASN A 121 -3.74 -6.30 7.63
N MET A 122 -2.94 -5.93 8.62
CA MET A 122 -1.82 -5.02 8.43
C MET A 122 -0.85 -5.10 9.61
N ASP A 123 0.35 -4.56 9.48
CA ASP A 123 1.19 -4.29 10.64
C ASP A 123 0.54 -3.24 11.55
N GLU A 124 0.63 -3.42 12.86
CA GLU A 124 -0.01 -2.58 13.87
C GLU A 124 0.28 -1.09 13.66
N PHE A 125 -0.76 -0.26 13.55
CA PHE A 125 -0.69 1.19 13.24
C PHE A 125 0.18 1.54 12.03
N ALA A 126 0.24 0.65 11.04
CA ALA A 126 1.09 0.76 9.85
C ALA A 126 2.60 0.79 10.16
N MET A 127 3.01 0.28 11.32
CA MET A 127 4.39 0.22 11.81
C MET A 127 4.96 -1.17 11.67
N GLY A 128 5.54 -1.46 10.53
CA GLY A 128 6.14 -2.73 10.15
C GLY A 128 6.45 -2.76 8.67
N GLY A 129 7.05 -3.86 8.21
CA GLY A 129 7.40 -4.09 6.82
C GLY A 129 7.21 -5.56 6.40
N SER A 130 6.61 -6.39 7.28
CA SER A 130 6.48 -7.83 7.03
C SER A 130 5.05 -8.37 7.14
N GLY A 131 4.14 -7.64 7.82
CA GLY A 131 2.80 -8.13 8.11
C GLY A 131 2.72 -9.02 9.35
N GLU A 132 3.75 -9.00 10.21
CA GLU A 132 3.86 -9.88 11.37
C GLU A 132 3.47 -9.20 12.70
N THR A 133 3.39 -7.87 12.75
CA THR A 133 3.14 -7.13 14.00
C THR A 133 1.65 -6.96 14.33
N SER A 134 0.76 -7.55 13.56
CA SER A 134 -0.69 -7.50 13.79
C SER A 134 -1.10 -8.16 15.11
N TYR A 135 -2.00 -7.51 15.85
CA TYR A 135 -2.66 -8.11 17.01
C TYR A 135 -3.48 -9.36 16.65
N TYR A 136 -3.93 -9.47 15.39
CA TYR A 136 -4.76 -10.59 14.87
C TYR A 136 -3.92 -11.71 14.26
N GLY A 137 -2.58 -11.67 14.45
CA GLY A 137 -1.65 -12.63 13.90
C GLY A 137 -1.13 -12.25 12.50
N PRO A 138 -0.07 -12.93 12.03
CA PRO A 138 0.59 -12.61 10.78
C PRO A 138 -0.26 -12.97 9.57
N THR A 139 -0.22 -12.11 8.54
CA THR A 139 -0.65 -12.46 7.19
C THR A 139 0.45 -13.28 6.50
N LYS A 140 0.06 -14.24 5.66
CA LYS A 140 1.00 -15.09 4.92
C LYS A 140 1.05 -14.72 3.45
N ASN A 141 2.20 -14.93 2.81
CA ASN A 141 2.38 -14.69 1.39
C ASN A 141 1.59 -15.72 0.56
N ALA A 142 0.90 -15.27 -0.47
CA ALA A 142 0.08 -16.14 -1.33
C ALA A 142 0.92 -17.12 -2.17
N TRP A 143 2.19 -16.81 -2.48
CA TRP A 143 3.09 -17.67 -3.25
C TRP A 143 3.73 -18.75 -2.41
N ASP A 144 4.03 -18.45 -1.14
CA ASP A 144 4.62 -19.38 -0.19
C ASP A 144 4.21 -18.98 1.24
N HIS A 145 3.42 -19.80 1.90
CA HIS A 145 2.88 -19.51 3.23
C HIS A 145 3.95 -19.49 4.35
N SER A 146 5.18 -19.90 4.06
CA SER A 146 6.32 -19.76 4.97
C SER A 146 6.98 -18.38 4.88
N LYS A 147 6.57 -17.56 3.90
CA LYS A 147 7.14 -16.24 3.63
C LYS A 147 6.23 -15.10 4.08
N VAL A 148 6.85 -13.95 4.33
CA VAL A 148 6.13 -12.72 4.63
C VAL A 148 5.45 -12.16 3.37
N PRO A 149 4.22 -11.60 3.47
CA PRO A 149 3.58 -10.92 2.34
C PRO A 149 4.13 -9.51 2.11
N GLY A 150 5.01 -9.05 2.99
CA GLY A 150 5.39 -7.64 3.12
C GLY A 150 4.36 -6.83 3.91
N GLY A 151 4.71 -5.58 4.18
CA GLY A 151 3.88 -4.69 5.00
C GLY A 151 4.20 -3.20 4.76
N SER A 152 3.42 -2.39 5.43
CA SER A 152 2.37 -2.69 6.41
C SER A 152 1.02 -3.07 5.80
N SER A 153 0.76 -2.97 4.49
CA SER A 153 -0.51 -3.33 3.85
C SER A 153 -0.54 -4.82 3.47
N SER A 154 -0.18 -5.69 4.43
CA SER A 154 0.00 -7.12 4.24
C SER A 154 -1.26 -7.82 3.69
N GLY A 155 -2.38 -7.66 4.39
CA GLY A 155 -3.66 -8.25 3.99
C GLY A 155 -4.21 -7.66 2.70
N SER A 156 -4.00 -6.34 2.45
CA SER A 156 -4.44 -5.71 1.20
C SER A 156 -3.74 -6.32 -0.02
N ALA A 157 -2.43 -6.54 0.06
CA ALA A 157 -1.68 -7.16 -1.02
C ALA A 157 -1.98 -8.65 -1.14
N ALA A 158 -1.97 -9.39 -0.02
CA ALA A 158 -2.19 -10.82 -0.01
C ALA A 158 -3.61 -11.19 -0.48
N SER A 159 -4.64 -10.41 -0.14
CA SER A 159 -6.03 -10.67 -0.58
C SER A 159 -6.19 -10.55 -2.10
N VAL A 160 -5.48 -9.62 -2.74
CA VAL A 160 -5.46 -9.50 -4.21
C VAL A 160 -4.66 -10.64 -4.82
N ALA A 161 -3.45 -10.90 -4.32
CA ALA A 161 -2.58 -11.96 -4.83
C ALA A 161 -3.17 -13.36 -4.67
N SER A 162 -3.92 -13.63 -3.60
CA SER A 162 -4.60 -14.91 -3.38
C SER A 162 -5.94 -15.03 -4.10
N GLY A 163 -6.42 -13.99 -4.78
CA GLY A 163 -7.72 -13.96 -5.46
C GLY A 163 -8.93 -13.96 -4.53
N GLN A 164 -8.77 -13.51 -3.29
CA GLN A 164 -9.89 -13.25 -2.40
C GLN A 164 -10.71 -12.05 -2.86
N VAL A 165 -10.03 -11.02 -3.37
CA VAL A 165 -10.64 -9.82 -3.97
C VAL A 165 -9.88 -9.41 -5.21
N ARG A 166 -10.53 -8.63 -6.09
CA ARG A 166 -9.88 -8.05 -7.26
C ARG A 166 -9.15 -6.75 -6.94
N LEU A 167 -9.71 -5.93 -6.08
CA LEU A 167 -9.21 -4.59 -5.73
C LEU A 167 -9.10 -4.40 -4.23
N SER A 168 -8.07 -3.70 -3.79
CA SER A 168 -7.96 -3.29 -2.39
C SER A 168 -7.28 -1.92 -2.23
N LEU A 169 -7.57 -1.25 -1.10
CA LEU A 169 -6.88 -0.03 -0.67
C LEU A 169 -5.84 -0.35 0.39
N GLY A 170 -4.68 0.26 0.26
CA GLY A 170 -3.62 0.28 1.26
C GLY A 170 -3.23 1.68 1.69
N SER A 171 -2.19 1.74 2.53
CA SER A 171 -1.51 2.99 2.88
C SER A 171 -0.01 2.81 2.85
N ASP A 172 0.72 3.86 2.45
CA ASP A 172 2.17 3.83 2.25
C ASP A 172 2.79 5.05 2.95
N THR A 173 3.64 4.80 3.93
CA THR A 173 4.39 5.81 4.69
C THR A 173 5.88 5.75 4.37
N GLY A 174 6.40 4.53 4.11
CA GLY A 174 7.81 4.29 3.78
C GLY A 174 8.00 3.23 2.68
N GLY A 175 6.91 2.68 2.13
CA GLY A 175 6.93 1.58 1.17
C GLY A 175 5.75 0.63 1.29
N SER A 176 4.85 0.91 2.24
CA SER A 176 3.83 -0.05 2.70
C SER A 176 2.70 -0.36 1.71
N ILE A 177 2.74 0.14 0.48
CA ILE A 177 1.97 -0.33 -0.68
C ILE A 177 2.91 -1.05 -1.65
N ARG A 178 4.01 -0.40 -2.02
CA ARG A 178 4.90 -0.85 -3.08
C ARG A 178 5.65 -2.13 -2.72
N GLN A 179 6.19 -2.22 -1.50
CA GLN A 179 6.92 -3.40 -1.04
C GLN A 179 6.01 -4.64 -0.94
N PRO A 180 4.83 -4.62 -0.28
CA PRO A 180 3.94 -5.79 -0.30
C PRO A 180 3.40 -6.10 -1.69
N ALA A 181 3.22 -5.12 -2.59
CA ALA A 181 2.90 -5.39 -4.00
C ALA A 181 4.02 -6.20 -4.69
N ALA A 182 5.29 -5.84 -4.46
CA ALA A 182 6.45 -6.55 -4.99
C ALA A 182 6.51 -8.00 -4.50
N PHE A 183 6.32 -8.23 -3.19
CA PHE A 183 6.40 -9.55 -2.59
C PHE A 183 5.23 -10.47 -2.96
N ASN A 184 4.10 -9.89 -3.37
CA ASN A 184 2.92 -10.64 -3.79
C ASN A 184 2.76 -10.72 -5.33
N GLY A 185 3.64 -10.08 -6.12
CA GLY A 185 3.59 -10.13 -7.58
C GLY A 185 2.35 -9.45 -8.17
N ILE A 186 1.91 -8.34 -7.59
CA ILE A 186 0.77 -7.53 -8.02
C ILE A 186 1.16 -6.07 -8.24
N VAL A 187 0.22 -5.25 -8.70
CA VAL A 187 0.42 -3.82 -8.92
C VAL A 187 -0.01 -3.02 -7.69
N GLY A 188 0.90 -2.18 -7.17
CA GLY A 188 0.61 -1.25 -6.07
C GLY A 188 1.19 0.13 -6.35
N LEU A 189 0.35 1.16 -6.31
CA LEU A 189 0.77 2.55 -6.51
C LEU A 189 0.65 3.35 -5.21
N LYS A 190 1.72 4.03 -4.84
CA LYS A 190 1.71 5.17 -3.93
C LYS A 190 1.61 6.45 -4.76
N PRO A 191 0.49 7.18 -4.73
CA PRO A 191 0.38 8.43 -5.49
C PRO A 191 1.26 9.54 -4.89
N THR A 192 1.34 10.66 -5.58
CA THR A 192 1.93 11.90 -5.05
C THR A 192 1.28 12.26 -3.72
N TYR A 193 2.08 12.69 -2.75
CA TYR A 193 1.56 13.14 -1.46
C TYR A 193 0.50 14.23 -1.63
N GLY A 194 -0.68 13.98 -1.08
CA GLY A 194 -1.83 14.88 -1.16
C GLY A 194 -2.78 14.64 -2.36
N THR A 195 -2.48 13.72 -3.28
CA THR A 195 -3.40 13.36 -4.39
C THR A 195 -4.66 12.64 -3.89
N VAL A 196 -4.53 11.82 -2.85
CA VAL A 196 -5.64 11.16 -2.16
C VAL A 196 -5.73 11.75 -0.75
N SER A 197 -6.92 12.18 -0.35
CA SER A 197 -7.16 12.72 0.99
C SER A 197 -6.79 11.74 2.09
N ARG A 198 -6.15 12.23 3.15
CA ARG A 198 -5.84 11.50 4.36
C ARG A 198 -6.93 11.60 5.44
N PHE A 199 -8.04 12.33 5.17
CA PHE A 199 -9.14 12.38 6.11
C PHE A 199 -9.71 10.98 6.33
N GLY A 200 -9.76 10.56 7.61
CA GLY A 200 -10.20 9.23 8.03
C GLY A 200 -9.12 8.16 7.98
N LEU A 201 -7.89 8.46 7.52
CA LEU A 201 -6.74 7.58 7.70
C LEU A 201 -6.21 7.70 9.14
N ILE A 202 -6.07 6.58 9.86
CA ILE A 202 -5.42 6.54 11.17
C ILE A 202 -3.94 6.86 10.96
N ALA A 203 -3.50 8.00 11.50
CA ALA A 203 -2.20 8.58 11.19
C ALA A 203 -1.04 7.80 11.84
N PHE A 204 -0.02 7.50 11.02
CA PHE A 204 1.30 7.09 11.47
C PHE A 204 2.29 8.26 11.35
N GLY A 205 2.71 8.62 10.13
CA GLY A 205 3.61 9.73 9.84
C GLY A 205 2.89 10.76 8.97
N SER A 206 2.36 11.83 9.59
CA SER A 206 1.45 12.77 8.92
C SER A 206 2.04 13.46 7.71
N SER A 207 3.36 13.64 7.63
CA SER A 207 4.06 14.24 6.49
C SER A 207 4.45 13.23 5.40
N LEU A 208 4.05 11.96 5.53
CA LEU A 208 4.48 10.85 4.69
C LEU A 208 3.31 9.94 4.24
N ASP A 209 2.30 9.73 5.11
CA ASP A 209 1.20 8.81 4.88
C ASP A 209 0.42 9.14 3.60
N GLN A 210 0.14 8.11 2.78
CA GLN A 210 -0.68 8.22 1.60
C GLN A 210 -1.51 6.95 1.38
N ILE A 211 -2.81 7.09 1.06
CA ILE A 211 -3.66 5.97 0.61
C ILE A 211 -3.39 5.72 -0.87
N GLY A 212 -3.43 4.45 -1.29
CA GLY A 212 -3.31 4.08 -2.69
C GLY A 212 -3.84 2.68 -3.00
N PRO A 213 -4.00 2.38 -4.30
CA PRO A 213 -4.64 1.17 -4.80
C PRO A 213 -3.68 -0.02 -4.94
N PHE A 214 -4.25 -1.24 -4.75
CA PHE A 214 -3.72 -2.50 -5.24
C PHE A 214 -4.67 -3.11 -6.27
N ALA A 215 -4.10 -3.72 -7.29
CA ALA A 215 -4.83 -4.45 -8.32
C ALA A 215 -3.91 -5.51 -8.99
N PRO A 216 -4.47 -6.50 -9.70
CA PRO A 216 -3.67 -7.46 -10.47
C PRO A 216 -2.99 -6.83 -11.69
N THR A 217 -3.58 -5.77 -12.27
CA THR A 217 -3.09 -5.13 -13.49
C THR A 217 -2.94 -3.62 -13.33
N VAL A 218 -2.08 -3.04 -14.17
CA VAL A 218 -1.81 -1.59 -14.20
C VAL A 218 -3.08 -0.79 -14.50
N LYS A 219 -3.91 -1.25 -15.43
CA LYS A 219 -5.15 -0.56 -15.81
C LYS A 219 -6.17 -0.53 -14.67
N GLU A 220 -6.38 -1.65 -14.00
CA GLU A 220 -7.31 -1.73 -12.87
C GLU A 220 -6.84 -0.90 -11.66
N ASN A 221 -5.53 -0.84 -11.45
CA ASN A 221 -4.93 0.03 -10.44
C ASN A 221 -5.21 1.52 -10.74
N ALA A 222 -5.08 1.94 -12.01
CA ALA A 222 -5.38 3.30 -12.45
C ALA A 222 -6.88 3.64 -12.34
N LEU A 223 -7.77 2.68 -12.67
CA LEU A 223 -9.22 2.84 -12.51
C LEU A 223 -9.58 3.10 -11.03
N LEU A 224 -8.98 2.35 -10.10
CA LEU A 224 -9.24 2.58 -8.67
C LEU A 224 -8.66 3.92 -8.19
N LEU A 225 -7.51 4.35 -8.71
CA LEU A 225 -6.97 5.68 -8.39
C LEU A 225 -7.90 6.80 -8.85
N ASN A 226 -8.54 6.68 -10.03
CA ASN A 226 -9.55 7.65 -10.52
C ASN A 226 -10.68 7.85 -9.52
N VAL A 227 -11.05 6.82 -8.77
CA VAL A 227 -12.13 6.89 -7.78
C VAL A 227 -11.70 7.59 -6.51
N ILE A 228 -10.50 7.25 -5.99
CA ILE A 228 -10.08 7.70 -4.66
C ILE A 228 -9.35 9.04 -4.67
N ALA A 229 -8.81 9.49 -5.82
CA ALA A 229 -8.13 10.77 -5.94
C ALA A 229 -9.14 11.93 -5.96
N SER A 230 -9.04 12.82 -4.97
CA SER A 230 -9.92 14.00 -4.89
C SER A 230 -9.30 15.08 -4.02
N GLU A 231 -9.59 16.34 -4.34
CA GLU A 231 -9.37 17.45 -3.42
C GLU A 231 -10.37 17.37 -2.27
N ASP A 232 -9.90 17.59 -1.05
CA ASP A 232 -10.72 17.48 0.16
C ASP A 232 -10.41 18.60 1.15
N ALA A 233 -11.38 19.46 1.41
CA ALA A 233 -11.27 20.55 2.40
C ALA A 233 -11.08 20.05 3.85
N LYS A 234 -11.35 18.77 4.14
CA LYS A 234 -11.14 18.15 5.45
C LYS A 234 -9.68 17.75 5.71
N ASP A 235 -8.85 17.72 4.65
CA ASP A 235 -7.42 17.46 4.73
C ASP A 235 -6.63 18.66 4.19
N SER A 236 -5.99 19.41 5.07
CA SER A 236 -5.19 20.59 4.70
C SER A 236 -3.98 20.28 3.81
N THR A 237 -3.63 19.02 3.66
CA THR A 237 -2.54 18.56 2.79
C THR A 237 -3.04 18.04 1.45
N SER A 238 -4.35 17.93 1.26
CA SER A 238 -4.96 17.55 -0.01
C SER A 238 -4.65 18.57 -1.09
N ALA A 239 -4.18 18.08 -2.23
CA ALA A 239 -3.85 18.90 -3.40
C ALA A 239 -4.98 18.88 -4.42
N PRO A 240 -5.17 19.94 -5.22
CA PRO A 240 -6.08 19.90 -6.35
C PRO A 240 -5.73 18.74 -7.29
N VAL A 241 -6.73 17.94 -7.68
CA VAL A 241 -6.55 16.86 -8.67
C VAL A 241 -6.22 17.49 -10.02
N ARG A 242 -5.05 17.14 -10.57
CA ARG A 242 -4.51 17.72 -11.80
C ARG A 242 -4.74 16.83 -13.02
N VAL A 243 -5.05 15.56 -12.80
CA VAL A 243 -5.26 14.56 -13.85
C VAL A 243 -6.73 14.16 -13.82
N ALA A 244 -7.42 14.37 -14.92
CA ALA A 244 -8.85 14.04 -15.04
C ALA A 244 -9.09 12.53 -15.15
N ASP A 245 -8.13 11.79 -15.74
CA ASP A 245 -8.20 10.35 -15.95
C ASP A 245 -6.79 9.75 -15.97
N PHE A 246 -6.45 8.97 -14.95
CA PHE A 246 -5.15 8.30 -14.82
C PHE A 246 -4.96 7.16 -15.84
N THR A 247 -6.02 6.73 -16.53
CA THR A 247 -5.91 5.73 -17.62
C THR A 247 -5.58 6.36 -18.98
N SER A 248 -5.61 7.69 -19.10
CA SER A 248 -5.55 8.45 -20.36
C SER A 248 -4.32 8.16 -21.24
N LYS A 249 -3.19 7.76 -20.64
CA LYS A 249 -1.96 7.41 -21.38
C LYS A 249 -1.73 5.89 -21.51
N ILE A 250 -2.59 5.06 -20.92
CA ILE A 250 -2.48 3.59 -21.04
C ILE A 250 -2.69 3.19 -22.51
N GLY A 251 -1.77 2.35 -23.02
CA GLY A 251 -1.78 1.91 -24.42
C GLY A 251 -1.03 2.84 -25.39
N GLN A 252 -0.57 4.00 -24.92
CA GLN A 252 0.35 4.83 -25.72
C GLN A 252 1.77 4.27 -25.66
N ASP A 253 2.56 4.46 -26.72
CA ASP A 253 3.95 4.04 -26.74
C ASP A 253 4.82 4.92 -25.81
N ILE A 254 6.01 4.41 -25.49
CA ILE A 254 6.98 5.09 -24.63
C ILE A 254 8.24 5.50 -25.39
N LYS A 255 8.16 5.55 -26.71
CA LYS A 255 9.30 5.89 -27.58
C LYS A 255 9.82 7.29 -27.27
N GLY A 256 11.11 7.36 -26.99
CA GLY A 256 11.79 8.61 -26.63
C GLY A 256 11.68 8.99 -25.15
N MET A 257 10.96 8.22 -24.32
CA MET A 257 10.94 8.42 -22.87
C MET A 257 12.34 8.20 -22.30
N LYS A 258 12.77 9.09 -21.40
CA LYS A 258 14.05 8.99 -20.72
C LYS A 258 13.86 8.45 -19.29
N ILE A 259 14.49 7.33 -19.02
CA ILE A 259 14.38 6.63 -17.73
C ILE A 259 15.76 6.62 -17.07
N ALA A 260 15.83 7.12 -15.85
CA ALA A 260 17.04 7.11 -15.03
C ALA A 260 17.13 5.81 -14.22
N LEU A 261 18.32 5.22 -14.11
CA LEU A 261 18.62 4.04 -13.30
C LEU A 261 19.67 4.43 -12.25
N PRO A 262 19.30 4.72 -10.99
CA PRO A 262 20.26 5.08 -9.97
C PRO A 262 21.21 3.92 -9.66
N LYS A 263 22.52 4.16 -9.74
CA LYS A 263 23.54 3.15 -9.38
C LYS A 263 23.43 2.67 -7.95
N GLU A 264 22.95 3.53 -7.03
CA GLU A 264 22.72 3.21 -5.63
C GLU A 264 21.61 2.15 -5.46
N TYR A 265 20.66 2.08 -6.40
CA TYR A 265 19.56 1.11 -6.36
C TYR A 265 19.98 -0.31 -6.81
N LEU A 266 21.18 -0.44 -7.37
CA LEU A 266 21.77 -1.72 -7.78
C LEU A 266 23.10 -2.01 -7.05
N GLY A 267 23.34 -1.29 -5.94
CA GLY A 267 24.57 -1.35 -5.15
C GLY A 267 24.66 -2.56 -4.22
N GLU A 268 25.48 -2.39 -3.18
CA GLU A 268 25.65 -3.38 -2.12
C GLU A 268 24.33 -3.58 -1.35
N GLY A 269 24.04 -4.83 -0.95
CA GLY A 269 22.84 -5.20 -0.22
C GLY A 269 21.64 -5.56 -1.10
N ILE A 270 21.75 -5.45 -2.43
CA ILE A 270 20.71 -5.91 -3.36
C ILE A 270 21.03 -7.35 -3.79
N ASP A 271 20.04 -8.24 -3.66
CA ASP A 271 20.15 -9.64 -4.10
C ASP A 271 20.57 -9.70 -5.59
N PRO A 272 21.56 -10.53 -5.94
CA PRO A 272 22.06 -10.62 -7.32
C PRO A 272 21.01 -11.00 -8.36
N GLU A 273 20.06 -11.91 -8.02
CA GLU A 273 18.99 -12.32 -8.93
C GLU A 273 17.93 -11.21 -9.09
N VAL A 274 17.64 -10.46 -8.03
CA VAL A 274 16.80 -9.25 -8.09
C VAL A 274 17.47 -8.22 -8.99
N LYS A 275 18.76 -7.95 -8.79
CA LYS A 275 19.52 -7.02 -9.63
C LYS A 275 19.50 -7.43 -11.11
N GLU A 276 19.72 -8.70 -11.42
CA GLU A 276 19.67 -9.22 -12.79
C GLU A 276 18.28 -9.03 -13.41
N THR A 277 17.22 -9.32 -12.67
CA THR A 277 15.83 -9.14 -13.10
C THR A 277 15.56 -7.68 -13.47
N ILE A 278 16.00 -6.73 -12.66
CA ILE A 278 15.81 -5.29 -12.90
C ILE A 278 16.64 -4.81 -14.11
N LEU A 279 17.86 -5.29 -14.29
CA LEU A 279 18.67 -4.97 -15.48
C LEU A 279 18.03 -5.53 -16.76
N ASN A 280 17.38 -6.69 -16.69
CA ASN A 280 16.63 -7.24 -17.81
C ASN A 280 15.37 -6.42 -18.12
N ALA A 281 14.66 -5.93 -17.08
CA ALA A 281 13.55 -5.00 -17.25
C ALA A 281 14.01 -3.67 -17.89
N ALA A 282 15.14 -3.12 -17.48
CA ALA A 282 15.73 -1.92 -18.10
C ALA A 282 15.98 -2.11 -19.61
N LYS A 283 16.62 -3.23 -20.00
CA LYS A 283 16.81 -3.59 -21.41
C LYS A 283 15.47 -3.78 -22.16
N HIS A 284 14.42 -4.22 -21.45
CA HIS A 284 13.10 -4.36 -22.04
C HIS A 284 12.49 -2.98 -22.37
N PHE A 285 12.61 -2.00 -21.47
CA PHE A 285 12.22 -0.62 -21.74
C PHE A 285 12.96 -0.02 -22.94
N GLU A 286 14.27 -0.31 -23.10
CA GLU A 286 15.03 0.11 -24.28
C GLU A 286 14.46 -0.52 -25.58
N LYS A 287 14.07 -1.79 -25.56
CA LYS A 287 13.42 -2.44 -26.73
C LYS A 287 12.07 -1.80 -27.06
N LEU A 288 11.37 -1.24 -26.08
CA LEU A 288 10.12 -0.49 -26.28
C LEU A 288 10.37 0.94 -26.76
N GLY A 289 11.63 1.36 -26.94
CA GLY A 289 12.02 2.65 -27.49
C GLY A 289 12.32 3.75 -26.48
N ALA A 290 12.35 3.44 -25.19
CA ALA A 290 12.85 4.34 -24.17
C ALA A 290 14.38 4.37 -24.16
N THR A 291 14.97 5.40 -23.54
CA THR A 291 16.41 5.46 -23.23
C THR A 291 16.58 5.24 -21.74
N VAL A 292 17.45 4.28 -21.35
CA VAL A 292 17.75 4.03 -19.92
C VAL A 292 19.21 4.40 -19.65
N GLU A 293 19.43 5.31 -18.71
CA GLU A 293 20.78 5.82 -18.40
C GLU A 293 21.07 5.75 -16.90
N GLU A 294 22.32 5.43 -16.55
CA GLU A 294 22.78 5.39 -15.16
C GLU A 294 22.91 6.83 -14.61
N VAL A 295 22.37 7.03 -13.41
CA VAL A 295 22.45 8.28 -12.66
C VAL A 295 22.90 8.04 -11.21
N SER A 296 22.99 9.11 -10.39
CA SER A 296 23.31 8.99 -8.96
C SER A 296 22.29 9.75 -8.11
N LEU A 297 21.86 9.11 -7.01
CA LEU A 297 21.09 9.69 -5.90
C LEU A 297 21.93 9.61 -4.61
N PRO A 298 22.98 10.42 -4.45
CA PRO A 298 24.04 10.22 -3.45
C PRO A 298 23.56 10.31 -1.99
N HIS A 299 22.44 10.99 -1.74
CA HIS A 299 21.88 11.12 -0.40
C HIS A 299 20.85 10.02 -0.05
N SER A 300 20.46 9.16 -0.99
CA SER A 300 19.49 8.06 -0.74
C SER A 300 19.96 7.12 0.39
N LYS A 301 21.26 6.92 0.56
CA LYS A 301 21.87 6.13 1.66
C LYS A 301 21.49 6.59 3.06
N TYR A 302 21.05 7.84 3.22
CA TYR A 302 20.58 8.38 4.50
C TYR A 302 19.07 8.20 4.70
N GLY A 303 18.35 7.72 3.69
CA GLY A 303 16.89 7.65 3.67
C GLY A 303 16.32 6.93 4.88
N VAL A 304 16.80 5.73 5.18
CA VAL A 304 16.33 4.91 6.31
C VAL A 304 16.49 5.66 7.64
N ALA A 305 17.68 6.21 7.94
CA ALA A 305 17.92 6.94 9.18
C ALA A 305 17.02 8.19 9.30
N VAL A 306 16.90 8.97 8.22
CA VAL A 306 16.03 10.16 8.15
C VAL A 306 14.58 9.80 8.39
N TYR A 307 14.11 8.75 7.74
CA TYR A 307 12.73 8.28 7.84
C TYR A 307 12.39 7.85 9.27
N TYR A 308 13.22 7.00 9.90
CA TYR A 308 12.91 6.51 11.25
C TYR A 308 12.95 7.60 12.31
N ILE A 309 13.74 8.64 12.13
CA ILE A 309 13.71 9.82 13.00
C ILE A 309 12.41 10.62 12.78
N ILE A 310 12.07 10.97 11.53
CA ILE A 310 10.89 11.79 11.23
C ILE A 310 9.60 11.02 11.55
N ALA A 311 9.45 9.80 11.02
CA ALA A 311 8.24 9.01 11.17
C ALA A 311 7.98 8.64 12.64
N SER A 312 9.03 8.25 13.40
CA SER A 312 8.88 7.97 14.84
C SER A 312 8.51 9.22 15.64
N SER A 313 9.09 10.37 15.29
CA SER A 313 8.74 11.65 15.92
C SER A 313 7.28 12.02 15.70
N GLU A 314 6.80 11.89 14.47
CA GLU A 314 5.39 12.13 14.13
C GLU A 314 4.46 11.09 14.77
N ALA A 315 4.86 9.80 14.80
CA ALA A 315 4.13 8.75 15.48
C ALA A 315 3.95 9.02 16.97
N SER A 316 5.01 9.45 17.67
CA SER A 316 4.91 9.75 19.10
C SER A 316 3.89 10.85 19.37
N SER A 317 3.77 11.84 18.50
CA SER A 317 2.76 12.90 18.56
C SER A 317 1.37 12.40 18.14
N ASN A 318 1.25 11.62 17.06
CA ASN A 318 -0.02 11.14 16.55
C ASN A 318 -0.68 10.13 17.49
N LEU A 319 0.09 9.22 18.10
CA LEU A 319 -0.44 8.17 18.96
C LEU A 319 -0.69 8.63 20.42
N GLN A 320 -0.39 9.88 20.78
CA GLN A 320 -0.73 10.44 22.09
C GLN A 320 -2.25 10.45 22.38
N ARG A 321 -3.08 10.47 21.32
CA ARG A 321 -4.54 10.47 21.40
C ARG A 321 -5.15 9.17 21.94
N PHE A 322 -4.38 8.08 21.91
CA PHE A 322 -4.82 6.78 22.43
C PHE A 322 -4.47 6.67 23.91
N ASP A 323 -5.38 7.10 24.75
CA ASP A 323 -5.18 7.36 26.18
C ASP A 323 -6.00 6.43 27.11
N GLY A 324 -6.86 5.58 26.55
CA GLY A 324 -7.74 4.69 27.32
C GLY A 324 -8.93 5.40 27.98
N ILE A 325 -9.21 6.67 27.60
CA ILE A 325 -10.28 7.47 28.20
C ILE A 325 -11.43 7.68 27.23
N ARG A 326 -11.14 8.12 26.00
CA ARG A 326 -12.15 8.57 25.04
C ARG A 326 -12.77 7.44 24.22
N TYR A 327 -11.96 6.47 23.80
CA TYR A 327 -12.36 5.33 22.97
C TYR A 327 -11.26 4.26 22.99
N GLY A 328 -11.58 3.06 22.48
CA GLY A 328 -10.65 1.96 22.35
C GLY A 328 -10.45 1.18 23.65
N PHE A 329 -9.33 0.45 23.71
CA PHE A 329 -8.94 -0.36 24.85
C PHE A 329 -8.63 0.51 26.07
N ARG A 330 -9.10 0.06 27.24
CA ARG A 330 -8.78 0.61 28.56
C ARG A 330 -8.38 -0.53 29.49
N ALA A 331 -7.24 -0.39 30.15
CA ALA A 331 -6.81 -1.37 31.15
C ALA A 331 -7.73 -1.41 32.35
N GLU A 332 -8.11 -2.63 32.78
CA GLU A 332 -9.04 -2.84 33.89
C GLU A 332 -8.36 -2.72 35.27
N ASP A 333 -7.04 -2.89 35.32
CA ASP A 333 -6.23 -2.89 36.55
C ASP A 333 -5.77 -1.49 37.00
N ALA A 334 -6.27 -0.42 36.37
CA ALA A 334 -5.94 0.95 36.69
C ALA A 334 -6.64 1.40 37.99
N LYS A 335 -5.89 1.95 38.93
CA LYS A 335 -6.35 2.42 40.25
C LYS A 335 -6.46 3.94 40.32
N ASN A 336 -5.81 4.65 39.45
CA ASN A 336 -5.77 6.11 39.38
C ASN A 336 -5.57 6.55 37.91
N LEU A 337 -5.53 7.86 37.67
CA LEU A 337 -5.40 8.41 36.32
C LEU A 337 -4.08 8.03 35.65
N ASP A 338 -2.98 8.04 36.38
CA ASP A 338 -1.68 7.69 35.85
C ASP A 338 -1.63 6.21 35.43
N ASP A 339 -2.24 5.32 36.23
CA ASP A 339 -2.37 3.91 35.89
C ASP A 339 -3.21 3.72 34.61
N ILE A 340 -4.26 4.53 34.38
CA ILE A 340 -5.04 4.45 33.14
C ILE A 340 -4.14 4.69 31.94
N TYR A 341 -3.35 5.76 31.93
CA TYR A 341 -2.43 6.06 30.83
C TYR A 341 -1.35 4.98 30.67
N VAL A 342 -0.66 4.65 31.75
CA VAL A 342 0.49 3.73 31.71
C VAL A 342 0.05 2.32 31.36
N ASN A 343 -0.93 1.76 32.07
CA ASN A 343 -1.36 0.38 31.88
C ASN A 343 -2.04 0.18 30.53
N THR A 344 -2.90 1.13 30.12
CA THR A 344 -3.56 1.05 28.81
C THR A 344 -2.57 1.05 27.66
N ARG A 345 -1.62 1.98 27.67
CA ARG A 345 -0.62 2.09 26.59
C ARG A 345 0.37 0.91 26.60
N SER A 346 0.75 0.43 27.78
CA SER A 346 1.63 -0.73 27.92
C SER A 346 1.01 -2.04 27.43
N GLN A 347 -0.30 -2.24 27.70
CA GLN A 347 -1.04 -3.47 27.36
C GLN A 347 -1.70 -3.40 25.97
N GLY A 348 -2.00 -2.20 25.49
CA GLY A 348 -2.75 -1.97 24.25
C GLY A 348 -1.88 -1.85 23.01
N PHE A 349 -0.65 -1.32 23.12
CA PHE A 349 0.30 -1.24 22.01
C PHE A 349 1.24 -2.44 21.97
N GLY A 350 1.52 -2.93 20.77
CA GLY A 350 2.57 -3.91 20.50
C GLY A 350 3.98 -3.32 20.64
N ASP A 351 4.98 -4.18 20.60
CA ASP A 351 6.37 -3.81 20.93
C ASP A 351 7.00 -2.86 19.91
N GLU A 352 6.73 -3.05 18.61
CA GLU A 352 7.26 -2.16 17.57
C GLU A 352 6.66 -0.74 17.68
N VAL A 353 5.37 -0.64 17.95
CA VAL A 353 4.71 0.66 18.17
C VAL A 353 5.29 1.37 19.39
N LYS A 354 5.45 0.66 20.51
CA LYS A 354 6.10 1.20 21.72
C LYS A 354 7.52 1.69 21.43
N ARG A 355 8.30 0.90 20.69
CA ARG A 355 9.68 1.26 20.29
C ARG A 355 9.70 2.57 19.51
N ARG A 356 8.83 2.73 18.49
CA ARG A 356 8.78 3.95 17.68
C ARG A 356 8.28 5.16 18.45
N ILE A 357 7.31 5.00 19.36
CA ILE A 357 6.87 6.07 20.25
C ILE A 357 8.04 6.55 21.12
N MET A 358 8.82 5.64 21.71
CA MET A 358 9.95 5.99 22.55
C MET A 358 11.08 6.67 21.75
N LEU A 359 11.43 6.17 20.58
CA LEU A 359 12.42 6.78 19.69
C LEU A 359 11.98 8.20 19.26
N GLY A 360 10.71 8.39 18.92
CA GLY A 360 10.16 9.68 18.56
C GLY A 360 10.16 10.68 19.71
N THR A 361 9.75 10.23 20.90
CA THR A 361 9.79 11.04 22.12
C THR A 361 11.22 11.47 22.46
N PHE A 362 12.19 10.58 22.33
CA PHE A 362 13.61 10.90 22.51
C PHE A 362 14.08 11.95 21.50
N SER A 363 13.83 11.74 20.21
CA SER A 363 14.30 12.65 19.15
C SER A 363 13.66 14.05 19.23
N LEU A 364 12.47 14.18 19.84
CA LEU A 364 11.79 15.47 20.06
C LEU A 364 12.14 16.11 21.41
N SER A 365 12.86 15.41 22.29
CA SER A 365 13.15 15.92 23.65
C SER A 365 14.15 17.06 23.63
N SER A 366 14.10 17.91 24.68
CA SER A 366 15.02 19.03 24.88
C SER A 366 16.47 18.56 24.88
N GLY A 367 17.32 19.20 24.08
CA GLY A 367 18.73 18.84 23.90
C GLY A 367 19.01 17.85 22.75
N TYR A 368 18.00 17.12 22.26
CA TYR A 368 18.16 16.19 21.14
C TYR A 368 17.45 16.65 19.86
N TYR A 369 16.47 17.53 19.95
CA TYR A 369 15.67 18.03 18.84
C TYR A 369 16.53 18.55 17.67
N ASP A 370 17.51 19.41 17.93
CA ASP A 370 18.37 19.97 16.89
C ASP A 370 19.29 18.92 16.26
N ALA A 371 19.81 17.99 17.08
CA ALA A 371 20.74 16.98 16.63
C ALA A 371 20.07 15.87 15.78
N TYR A 372 18.82 15.55 16.07
CA TYR A 372 18.09 14.48 15.39
C TYR A 372 16.99 14.99 14.47
N TYR A 373 15.88 15.51 15.00
CA TYR A 373 14.69 15.84 14.20
C TYR A 373 14.96 16.94 13.17
N LYS A 374 15.54 18.06 13.61
CA LYS A 374 15.91 19.16 12.72
C LYS A 374 16.96 18.74 11.69
N LYS A 375 17.96 17.95 12.11
CA LYS A 375 18.98 17.42 11.21
C LYS A 375 18.40 16.48 10.17
N ALA A 376 17.48 15.59 10.55
CA ALA A 376 16.76 14.72 9.63
C ALA A 376 15.98 15.54 8.59
N GLY A 377 15.29 16.61 9.00
CA GLY A 377 14.61 17.54 8.07
C GLY A 377 15.56 18.19 7.06
N GLN A 378 16.77 18.59 7.48
CA GLN A 378 17.78 19.13 6.57
C GLN A 378 18.27 18.09 5.56
N VAL A 379 18.51 16.85 6.00
CA VAL A 379 18.95 15.76 5.10
C VAL A 379 17.80 15.35 4.16
N ARG A 380 16.54 15.35 4.63
CA ARG A 380 15.36 15.18 3.76
C ARG A 380 15.37 16.16 2.59
N THR A 381 15.73 17.42 2.83
CA THR A 381 15.85 18.42 1.75
C THR A 381 16.91 18.05 0.72
N LEU A 382 18.04 17.47 1.12
CA LEU A 382 19.08 17.01 0.19
C LEU A 382 18.60 15.82 -0.65
N ILE A 383 17.84 14.90 -0.05
CA ILE A 383 17.22 13.77 -0.78
C ILE A 383 16.23 14.31 -1.83
N ILE A 384 15.38 15.28 -1.48
CA ILE A 384 14.46 15.92 -2.42
C ILE A 384 15.23 16.54 -3.60
N GLN A 385 16.32 17.27 -3.33
CA GLN A 385 17.14 17.91 -4.36
C GLN A 385 17.83 16.91 -5.29
N ASP A 386 18.18 15.71 -4.83
CA ASP A 386 18.72 14.67 -5.70
C ASP A 386 17.67 14.23 -6.75
N PHE A 387 16.44 13.99 -6.32
CA PHE A 387 15.34 13.67 -7.24
C PHE A 387 15.04 14.82 -8.20
N GLU A 388 14.98 16.07 -7.71
CA GLU A 388 14.74 17.25 -8.55
C GLU A 388 15.79 17.39 -9.67
N LYS A 389 17.06 17.11 -9.37
CA LYS A 389 18.14 17.13 -10.36
C LYS A 389 17.95 16.06 -11.43
N VAL A 390 17.59 14.84 -11.04
CA VAL A 390 17.36 13.74 -11.99
C VAL A 390 16.14 14.06 -12.87
N PHE A 391 15.04 14.51 -12.28
CA PHE A 391 13.82 14.84 -13.03
C PHE A 391 13.91 16.11 -13.89
N ALA A 392 15.02 16.85 -13.84
CA ALA A 392 15.28 17.92 -14.81
C ALA A 392 15.57 17.39 -16.22
N ASP A 393 16.10 16.17 -16.33
CA ASP A 393 16.54 15.56 -17.59
C ASP A 393 15.83 14.24 -17.92
N TYR A 394 15.16 13.60 -16.96
CA TYR A 394 14.51 12.29 -17.07
C TYR A 394 13.03 12.34 -16.71
N ASP A 395 12.24 11.53 -17.42
CA ASP A 395 10.79 11.43 -17.20
C ASP A 395 10.45 10.53 -16.00
N LEU A 396 11.19 9.44 -15.84
CA LEU A 396 11.00 8.43 -14.77
C LEU A 396 12.34 7.96 -14.21
N ILE A 397 12.26 7.39 -13.00
CA ILE A 397 13.34 6.61 -12.39
C ILE A 397 12.88 5.15 -12.29
N LEU A 398 13.78 4.21 -12.56
CA LEU A 398 13.56 2.77 -12.52
C LEU A 398 14.50 2.14 -11.49
N GLY A 399 14.00 1.15 -10.76
CA GLY A 399 14.80 0.35 -9.82
C GLY A 399 14.02 -0.83 -9.24
N PRO A 400 14.63 -1.66 -8.43
CA PRO A 400 13.90 -2.67 -7.67
C PRO A 400 13.01 -2.02 -6.62
N THR A 401 11.86 -2.64 -6.32
CA THR A 401 10.99 -2.16 -5.23
C THR A 401 11.57 -2.52 -3.88
N ALA A 402 12.10 -3.73 -3.74
CA ALA A 402 12.72 -4.24 -2.52
C ALA A 402 14.11 -4.82 -2.83
N PRO A 403 15.03 -4.88 -1.85
CA PRO A 403 16.39 -5.38 -2.08
C PRO A 403 16.44 -6.90 -2.29
N SER A 404 15.43 -7.64 -1.88
CA SER A 404 15.31 -9.10 -1.98
C SER A 404 13.88 -9.50 -2.35
N VAL A 405 13.66 -10.79 -2.62
CA VAL A 405 12.34 -11.40 -2.61
C VAL A 405 11.80 -11.53 -1.18
N ALA A 406 10.55 -11.99 -1.02
CA ALA A 406 9.94 -12.21 0.29
C ALA A 406 10.80 -13.17 1.14
N PHE A 407 11.10 -12.76 2.37
CA PHE A 407 11.90 -13.53 3.34
C PHE A 407 11.00 -14.40 4.23
N ASP A 408 11.61 -15.30 5.00
CA ASP A 408 10.88 -16.22 5.87
C ASP A 408 10.16 -15.49 7.01
N LEU A 409 8.97 -15.95 7.38
CA LEU A 409 8.29 -15.54 8.60
C LEU A 409 9.22 -15.75 9.81
N ASP A 410 9.13 -14.87 10.79
CA ASP A 410 9.93 -14.83 12.03
C ASP A 410 11.45 -14.60 11.85
N SER A 411 11.96 -14.55 10.62
CA SER A 411 13.42 -14.49 10.37
C SER A 411 14.06 -13.16 10.79
N LEU A 412 13.32 -12.04 10.73
CA LEU A 412 13.81 -10.70 11.06
C LEU A 412 13.24 -10.12 12.37
N ASN A 413 12.40 -10.85 13.10
CA ASN A 413 11.73 -10.37 14.31
C ASN A 413 12.69 -9.91 15.42
N HIS A 414 13.93 -10.43 15.43
CA HIS A 414 14.96 -10.09 16.41
C HIS A 414 16.00 -9.07 15.89
N ASP A 415 15.88 -8.64 14.61
CA ASP A 415 16.77 -7.64 14.00
C ASP A 415 15.94 -6.49 13.36
N PRO A 416 15.56 -5.47 14.16
CA PRO A 416 14.82 -4.32 13.64
C PRO A 416 15.55 -3.57 12.52
N VAL A 417 16.89 -3.57 12.51
CA VAL A 417 17.68 -2.87 11.49
C VAL A 417 17.58 -3.59 10.15
N ALA A 418 17.68 -4.91 10.13
CA ALA A 418 17.49 -5.71 8.91
C ALA A 418 16.07 -5.54 8.36
N MET A 419 15.04 -5.53 9.23
CA MET A 419 13.65 -5.23 8.83
C MET A 419 13.53 -3.84 8.20
N TYR A 420 14.17 -2.83 8.77
CA TYR A 420 14.14 -1.46 8.27
C TYR A 420 14.84 -1.31 6.91
N LEU A 421 15.86 -2.13 6.63
CA LEU A 421 16.55 -2.13 5.34
C LEU A 421 15.72 -2.73 4.21
N ALA A 422 14.67 -3.50 4.50
CA ALA A 422 13.75 -4.01 3.48
C ALA A 422 13.05 -2.87 2.70
N ASP A 423 12.88 -1.69 3.31
CA ASP A 423 12.27 -0.50 2.71
C ASP A 423 13.30 0.53 2.18
N LEU A 424 14.57 0.15 2.08
CA LEU A 424 15.67 1.04 1.66
C LEU A 424 15.38 1.80 0.36
N LEU A 425 14.73 1.15 -0.59
CA LEU A 425 14.52 1.67 -1.96
C LEU A 425 13.20 2.44 -2.11
N THR A 426 12.26 2.26 -1.18
CA THR A 426 10.95 2.91 -1.20
C THR A 426 10.90 4.17 -0.35
N ILE A 427 11.58 4.19 0.79
CA ILE A 427 11.63 5.29 1.75
C ILE A 427 12.00 6.65 1.13
N PRO A 428 13.05 6.78 0.27
CA PRO A 428 13.41 8.07 -0.31
C PRO A 428 12.30 8.71 -1.12
N VAL A 429 11.44 7.90 -1.77
CA VAL A 429 10.29 8.35 -2.56
C VAL A 429 9.23 9.00 -1.66
N ASN A 430 8.98 8.44 -0.46
CA ASN A 430 8.08 9.04 0.54
C ASN A 430 8.65 10.35 1.09
N LEU A 431 9.94 10.36 1.43
CA LEU A 431 10.61 11.57 1.93
C LEU A 431 10.53 12.72 0.92
N ALA A 432 10.58 12.42 -0.36
CA ALA A 432 10.45 13.39 -1.44
C ALA A 432 8.98 13.71 -1.82
N GLY A 433 8.00 12.97 -1.31
CA GLY A 433 6.58 13.15 -1.61
C GLY A 433 6.20 12.79 -3.05
N LEU A 434 6.99 11.94 -3.72
CA LEU A 434 6.85 11.56 -5.12
C LEU A 434 5.90 10.38 -5.31
N PRO A 435 5.26 10.22 -6.48
CA PRO A 435 4.52 9.02 -6.83
C PRO A 435 5.48 7.89 -7.19
N GLY A 436 5.06 6.64 -6.92
CA GLY A 436 5.80 5.45 -7.31
C GLY A 436 4.91 4.23 -7.38
N ILE A 437 5.09 3.43 -8.41
CA ILE A 437 4.38 2.16 -8.63
C ILE A 437 5.34 0.98 -8.48
N SER A 438 4.85 -0.12 -7.95
CA SER A 438 5.49 -1.44 -8.06
C SER A 438 4.67 -2.32 -9.00
N ILE A 439 5.34 -2.95 -9.97
CA ILE A 439 4.76 -3.89 -10.91
C ILE A 439 5.57 -5.19 -10.95
N PRO A 440 4.96 -6.35 -11.27
CA PRO A 440 5.68 -7.60 -11.44
C PRO A 440 6.70 -7.50 -12.59
N ALA A 441 7.97 -7.88 -12.34
CA ALA A 441 9.05 -7.79 -13.32
C ALA A 441 9.76 -9.11 -13.62
N GLY A 442 9.42 -10.17 -12.90
CA GLY A 442 10.04 -11.48 -13.01
C GLY A 442 10.01 -12.25 -11.70
N PHE A 443 10.84 -13.25 -11.61
CA PHE A 443 10.98 -14.13 -10.46
C PHE A 443 12.46 -14.30 -10.11
N ALA A 444 12.74 -14.40 -8.81
CA ALA A 444 14.01 -14.82 -8.25
C ALA A 444 13.72 -15.84 -7.16
N GLN A 445 14.49 -16.93 -7.09
CA GLN A 445 14.29 -18.01 -6.09
C GLN A 445 12.84 -18.56 -6.06
N GLY A 446 12.12 -18.51 -7.19
CA GLY A 446 10.72 -18.94 -7.31
C GLY A 446 9.68 -17.97 -6.77
N LEU A 447 10.07 -16.78 -6.31
CA LEU A 447 9.22 -15.73 -5.75
C LEU A 447 9.21 -14.48 -6.63
N PRO A 448 8.12 -13.67 -6.60
CA PRO A 448 8.02 -12.46 -7.41
C PRO A 448 9.09 -11.41 -7.10
N VAL A 449 9.52 -10.70 -8.14
CA VAL A 449 10.36 -9.50 -8.07
C VAL A 449 9.56 -8.30 -8.55
N GLY A 450 9.49 -7.25 -7.72
CA GLY A 450 8.84 -5.99 -8.08
C GLY A 450 9.81 -4.99 -8.71
N LEU A 451 9.40 -4.44 -9.85
CA LEU A 451 10.02 -3.28 -10.48
C LEU A 451 9.34 -2.01 -9.96
N GLN A 452 10.11 -1.05 -9.49
CA GLN A 452 9.61 0.27 -9.11
C GLN A 452 9.84 1.29 -10.23
N LEU A 453 8.76 2.00 -10.62
CA LEU A 453 8.85 3.22 -11.43
C LEU A 453 8.44 4.40 -10.57
N ILE A 454 9.28 5.45 -10.56
CA ILE A 454 9.09 6.68 -9.80
C ILE A 454 9.01 7.83 -10.77
N GLY A 455 8.04 8.72 -10.60
CA GLY A 455 7.91 9.93 -11.41
C GLY A 455 8.03 11.22 -10.62
N PRO A 456 8.15 12.37 -11.29
CA PRO A 456 7.99 13.66 -10.64
C PRO A 456 6.59 13.81 -10.06
N LYS A 457 6.38 14.80 -9.18
CA LYS A 457 5.08 15.04 -8.57
C LYS A 457 3.98 15.21 -9.63
N TYR A 458 2.86 14.53 -9.43
CA TYR A 458 1.68 14.58 -10.30
C TYR A 458 1.90 14.04 -11.72
N SER A 459 2.77 13.02 -11.86
CA SER A 459 3.05 12.33 -13.12
C SER A 459 2.53 10.88 -13.13
N GLU A 460 1.54 10.56 -12.30
CA GLU A 460 0.98 9.20 -12.19
C GLU A 460 0.56 8.63 -13.54
N GLU A 461 -0.01 9.47 -14.44
CA GLU A 461 -0.41 9.05 -15.79
C GLU A 461 0.80 8.60 -16.65
N THR A 462 1.97 9.23 -16.47
CA THR A 462 3.21 8.86 -17.17
C THR A 462 3.80 7.58 -16.59
N ILE A 463 3.70 7.41 -15.26
CA ILE A 463 4.05 6.14 -14.59
C ILE A 463 3.17 5.01 -15.12
N TYR A 464 1.85 5.20 -15.20
CA TYR A 464 0.92 4.20 -15.72
C TYR A 464 1.18 3.90 -17.20
N GLN A 465 1.53 4.89 -18.02
CA GLN A 465 1.92 4.69 -19.43
C GLN A 465 3.09 3.72 -19.54
N ALA A 466 4.17 3.97 -18.81
CA ALA A 466 5.37 3.13 -18.85
C ALA A 466 5.11 1.74 -18.25
N ALA A 467 4.41 1.68 -17.14
CA ALA A 467 4.04 0.42 -16.47
C ALA A 467 3.16 -0.46 -17.38
N ALA A 468 2.15 0.14 -18.02
CA ALA A 468 1.26 -0.58 -18.95
C ALA A 468 1.98 -1.06 -20.22
N ALA A 469 2.92 -0.28 -20.76
CA ALA A 469 3.72 -0.69 -21.91
C ALA A 469 4.61 -1.92 -21.57
N PHE A 470 5.15 -1.97 -20.36
CA PHE A 470 5.90 -3.12 -19.86
C PHE A 470 4.98 -4.33 -19.63
N GLU A 471 3.85 -4.14 -18.95
CA GLU A 471 2.86 -5.18 -18.66
C GLU A 471 2.31 -5.82 -19.94
N ALA A 472 1.97 -5.01 -20.94
CA ALA A 472 1.40 -5.49 -22.21
C ALA A 472 2.36 -6.35 -23.05
N THR A 473 3.67 -6.27 -22.79
CA THR A 473 4.72 -6.97 -23.55
C THR A 473 5.43 -8.04 -22.73
N THR A 474 4.92 -8.34 -21.54
CA THR A 474 5.42 -9.38 -20.63
C THR A 474 4.25 -10.21 -20.08
N ASP A 475 4.54 -11.36 -19.49
CA ASP A 475 3.53 -12.27 -18.92
C ASP A 475 3.65 -12.43 -17.39
N TYR A 476 4.44 -11.57 -16.71
CA TYR A 476 4.68 -11.72 -15.27
C TYR A 476 3.42 -11.52 -14.43
N HIS A 477 2.56 -10.57 -14.81
CA HIS A 477 1.27 -10.30 -14.17
C HIS A 477 0.22 -11.42 -14.36
N LYS A 478 0.43 -12.33 -15.33
CA LYS A 478 -0.45 -13.48 -15.58
C LYS A 478 -0.12 -14.69 -14.73
N GLN A 479 1.06 -14.69 -14.11
CA GLN A 479 1.47 -15.73 -13.20
C GLN A 479 0.65 -15.63 -11.92
N GLN A 480 0.18 -16.77 -11.42
CA GLN A 480 -0.64 -16.84 -10.21
C GLN A 480 -0.02 -17.79 -9.20
N PRO A 481 -0.19 -17.52 -7.90
CA PRO A 481 0.21 -18.46 -6.85
C PRO A 481 -0.48 -19.81 -7.00
N LEU A 482 0.20 -20.88 -6.60
CA LEU A 482 -0.36 -22.25 -6.62
C LEU A 482 -1.63 -22.41 -5.78
N ILE A 483 -1.85 -21.52 -4.81
CA ILE A 483 -3.07 -21.49 -3.99
C ILE A 483 -4.36 -21.23 -4.80
N PHE A 484 -4.22 -20.70 -6.04
CA PHE A 484 -5.34 -20.59 -6.98
C PHE A 484 -5.65 -21.89 -7.71
N GLY A 485 -4.69 -22.82 -7.77
CA GLY A 485 -4.80 -24.06 -8.51
C GLY A 485 -5.56 -25.13 -7.73
N GLY A 486 -6.87 -24.99 -7.64
CA GLY A 486 -7.73 -26.16 -7.61
C GLY A 486 -7.93 -26.61 -9.06
N ASP A 487 -7.43 -27.80 -9.36
CA ASP A 487 -7.63 -28.58 -10.58
C ASP A 487 -7.09 -28.00 -11.91
N ASN A 488 -5.89 -28.46 -12.29
CA ASN A 488 -5.54 -28.71 -13.68
C ASN A 488 -6.22 -29.96 -14.17
#